data_83316101381c46314f28718a3da9125f
#
_entry.id   83316101381c46314f28718a3da9125f
#
_cell.length_a   1.000
_cell.length_b   1.000
_cell.length_c   1.000
_cell.angle_alpha   90.00
_cell.angle_beta   90.00
_cell.angle_gamma   90.00
#
_symmetry.space_group_name_H-M   'P 1'
#
loop_
_entity.id
_entity.type
_entity.pdbx_description
1 polymer ?
#
loop_
_entity_poly.entity_id
_entity_poly.type
_entity_poly.pdbx_seq_one_letter_code
_entity_poly.pdbx_strand_id
1 'polypeptide(L)'
;MPEYSLNPLQDDCYENSTVLKNKFNIHDAEKLDIMERSITSMLIAKAMIEIPFKNVDFEFYKNLHKYVFGDIYEWAGTIRTVDMSKKGTRFCPADKIEERGQRIFKKIINLNFLGNIKEDEFIVEFTDLYCDLNYLHPFREGNGRIQRLFLSMLVNSSGKSLNFSQIDADYLMIATIKSVSGDIFMLRDIFREYITQN
;
A
#
# COMPACT_ATOMS: atom_id res chain seq x y z
N MET A 1 -3.59 -14.63 7.56
CA MET A 1 -2.59 -13.79 6.84
C MET A 1 -2.55 -14.19 5.36
N PRO A 2 -2.35 -13.26 4.43
CA PRO A 2 -2.17 -13.60 3.04
C PRO A 2 -0.89 -14.40 2.86
N GLU A 3 -1.00 -15.60 2.28
CA GLU A 3 0.17 -16.41 1.91
C GLU A 3 0.89 -15.75 0.75
N TYR A 4 2.08 -15.21 1.01
CA TYR A 4 3.03 -14.82 -0.01
C TYR A 4 3.96 -16.00 -0.32
N SER A 5 4.20 -16.27 -1.60
CA SER A 5 5.29 -17.13 -2.01
C SER A 5 6.58 -16.30 -2.00
N LEU A 6 7.52 -16.69 -1.18
CA LEU A 6 8.79 -16.01 -0.95
C LEU A 6 9.94 -16.92 -1.36
N ASN A 7 11.05 -16.33 -1.77
CA ASN A 7 12.29 -17.08 -1.93
C ASN A 7 12.78 -17.61 -0.56
N PRO A 8 13.28 -18.86 -0.45
CA PRO A 8 13.42 -19.59 0.82
C PRO A 8 14.50 -19.10 1.81
N LEU A 9 15.09 -17.93 1.62
CA LEU A 9 16.10 -17.37 2.54
C LEU A 9 15.49 -16.22 3.37
N GLN A 10 14.55 -16.51 4.28
CA GLN A 10 13.96 -15.46 5.09
C GLN A 10 14.25 -15.58 6.59
N ASP A 11 15.16 -14.71 7.03
CA ASP A 11 15.41 -14.42 8.44
C ASP A 11 14.26 -13.63 9.14
N ASP A 12 13.22 -13.26 8.39
CA ASP A 12 12.14 -12.40 8.92
C ASP A 12 11.09 -13.17 9.73
N CYS A 13 11.08 -14.51 9.67
CA CYS A 13 10.16 -15.36 10.42
C CYS A 13 10.85 -16.01 11.62
N TYR A 14 10.03 -16.45 12.59
CA TYR A 14 10.54 -17.33 13.63
C TYR A 14 10.94 -18.69 13.06
N GLU A 15 11.89 -19.37 13.72
CA GLU A 15 12.38 -20.66 13.27
C GLU A 15 11.25 -21.68 13.12
N ASN A 16 11.25 -22.39 12.01
CA ASN A 16 10.19 -23.37 11.63
C ASN A 16 8.77 -22.81 11.64
N SER A 17 8.59 -21.52 11.33
CA SER A 17 7.29 -20.84 11.38
C SER A 17 7.13 -19.90 10.17
N THR A 18 5.87 -19.60 9.83
CA THR A 18 5.50 -18.52 8.88
C THR A 18 5.20 -17.20 9.59
N VAL A 19 5.31 -17.16 10.92
CA VAL A 19 5.03 -15.97 11.73
C VAL A 19 6.21 -15.03 11.68
N LEU A 20 5.95 -13.80 11.28
CA LEU A 20 6.97 -12.74 11.23
C LEU A 20 7.51 -12.42 12.63
N LYS A 21 8.84 -12.29 12.74
CA LYS A 21 9.48 -11.76 13.96
C LYS A 21 8.90 -10.39 14.26
N ASN A 22 8.44 -10.21 15.50
CA ASN A 22 7.78 -9.00 15.94
C ASN A 22 8.25 -8.58 17.33
N LYS A 23 8.12 -7.30 17.67
CA LYS A 23 8.59 -6.71 18.92
C LYS A 23 7.90 -7.25 20.18
N PHE A 24 6.74 -7.87 20.01
CA PHE A 24 5.97 -8.46 21.11
C PHE A 24 6.30 -9.94 21.38
N ASN A 25 7.22 -10.51 20.59
CA ASN A 25 7.60 -11.91 20.66
C ASN A 25 6.41 -12.87 20.57
N ILE A 26 5.42 -12.53 19.73
CA ILE A 26 4.25 -13.36 19.48
C ILE A 26 4.57 -14.38 18.39
N HIS A 27 4.46 -15.68 18.73
CA HIS A 27 4.69 -16.81 17.82
C HIS A 27 3.41 -17.40 17.24
N ASP A 28 2.26 -16.99 17.75
CA ASP A 28 0.94 -17.42 17.31
C ASP A 28 0.45 -16.49 16.19
N ALA A 29 0.15 -17.08 15.02
CA ALA A 29 -0.23 -16.31 13.82
C ALA A 29 -1.55 -15.55 13.99
N GLU A 30 -2.54 -16.16 14.66
CA GLU A 30 -3.85 -15.55 14.86
C GLU A 30 -3.78 -14.38 15.86
N LYS A 31 -3.06 -14.58 16.95
CA LYS A 31 -2.83 -13.52 17.95
C LYS A 31 -2.07 -12.34 17.35
N LEU A 32 -1.05 -12.62 16.53
CA LEU A 32 -0.30 -11.57 15.84
C LEU A 32 -1.20 -10.80 14.87
N ASP A 33 -2.03 -11.50 14.08
CA ASP A 33 -2.95 -10.86 13.12
C ASP A 33 -3.97 -9.95 13.83
N ILE A 34 -4.57 -10.40 14.92
CA ILE A 34 -5.52 -9.61 15.72
C ILE A 34 -4.85 -8.35 16.27
N MET A 35 -3.67 -8.49 16.88
CA MET A 35 -2.94 -7.38 17.46
C MET A 35 -2.47 -6.40 16.37
N GLU A 36 -1.90 -6.90 15.28
CA GLU A 36 -1.43 -6.10 14.16
C GLU A 36 -2.58 -5.27 13.57
N ARG A 37 -3.74 -5.88 13.32
CA ARG A 37 -4.92 -5.17 12.82
C ARG A 37 -5.37 -4.06 13.78
N SER A 38 -5.41 -4.34 15.07
CA SER A 38 -5.83 -3.37 16.08
C SER A 38 -4.91 -2.15 16.11
N ILE A 39 -3.60 -2.38 16.23
CA ILE A 39 -2.60 -1.30 16.29
C ILE A 39 -2.58 -0.51 14.97
N THR A 40 -2.51 -1.21 13.84
CA THR A 40 -2.40 -0.52 12.54
C THR A 40 -3.66 0.26 12.17
N SER A 41 -4.86 -0.22 12.53
CA SER A 41 -6.10 0.52 12.28
C SER A 41 -6.13 1.84 13.05
N MET A 42 -5.72 1.82 14.32
CA MET A 42 -5.61 3.02 15.14
C MET A 42 -4.57 4.01 14.56
N LEU A 43 -3.38 3.51 14.21
CA LEU A 43 -2.31 4.36 13.68
C LEU A 43 -2.62 4.90 12.27
N ILE A 44 -3.34 4.17 11.43
CA ILE A 44 -3.83 4.67 10.13
C ILE A 44 -4.81 5.82 10.34
N ALA A 45 -5.80 5.67 11.24
CA ALA A 45 -6.73 6.74 11.55
C ALA A 45 -6.02 7.99 12.10
N LYS A 46 -5.05 7.80 12.97
CA LYS A 46 -4.22 8.86 13.53
C LYS A 46 -3.36 9.53 12.46
N ALA A 47 -2.73 8.77 11.55
CA ALA A 47 -1.92 9.30 10.46
C ALA A 47 -2.72 10.22 9.52
N MET A 48 -3.98 9.89 9.23
CA MET A 48 -4.86 10.72 8.41
C MET A 48 -5.11 12.12 9.00
N ILE A 49 -5.00 12.27 10.32
CA ILE A 49 -5.25 13.52 11.04
C ILE A 49 -3.95 14.27 11.32
N GLU A 50 -2.91 13.57 11.75
CA GLU A 50 -1.70 14.17 12.32
C GLU A 50 -0.57 14.36 11.31
N ILE A 51 -0.49 13.52 10.27
CA ILE A 51 0.62 13.61 9.31
C ILE A 51 0.26 14.58 8.18
N PRO A 52 0.94 15.73 8.08
CA PRO A 52 0.68 16.67 7.00
C PRO A 52 1.16 16.08 5.67
N PHE A 53 0.34 16.18 4.62
CA PHE A 53 0.71 15.78 3.27
C PHE A 53 1.64 16.81 2.63
N LYS A 54 2.92 16.79 3.01
CA LYS A 54 3.96 17.75 2.59
C LYS A 54 5.25 17.03 2.30
N ASN A 55 6.06 17.57 1.36
CA ASN A 55 7.33 16.99 0.95
C ASN A 55 7.19 15.53 0.56
N VAL A 56 6.16 15.24 -0.21
CA VAL A 56 5.75 13.88 -0.55
C VAL A 56 6.66 13.33 -1.63
N ASP A 57 7.45 12.34 -1.24
CA ASP A 57 8.36 11.57 -2.08
C ASP A 57 8.33 10.08 -1.68
N PHE A 58 9.20 9.27 -2.21
CA PHE A 58 9.26 7.85 -1.86
C PHE A 58 9.68 7.64 -0.39
N GLU A 59 10.50 8.55 0.17
CA GLU A 59 10.84 8.53 1.59
C GLU A 59 9.61 8.79 2.48
N PHE A 60 8.76 9.73 2.10
CA PHE A 60 7.48 9.96 2.78
C PHE A 60 6.65 8.67 2.85
N TYR A 61 6.56 7.92 1.75
CA TYR A 61 5.83 6.65 1.71
C TYR A 61 6.43 5.58 2.63
N LYS A 62 7.77 5.47 2.68
CA LYS A 62 8.48 4.59 3.61
C LYS A 62 8.25 5.00 5.05
N ASN A 63 8.24 6.30 5.34
CA ASN A 63 7.97 6.84 6.67
C ASN A 63 6.52 6.62 7.12
N LEU A 64 5.53 6.66 6.22
CA LEU A 64 4.16 6.24 6.55
C LEU A 64 4.11 4.77 6.99
N HIS A 65 4.83 3.89 6.29
CA HIS A 65 4.92 2.49 6.69
C HIS A 65 5.58 2.34 8.06
N LYS A 66 6.68 3.06 8.30
CA LYS A 66 7.37 3.07 9.60
C LYS A 66 6.46 3.56 10.72
N TYR A 67 5.68 4.62 10.48
CA TYR A 67 4.73 5.15 11.46
C TYR A 67 3.67 4.12 11.84
N VAL A 68 3.09 3.41 10.85
CA VAL A 68 2.00 2.46 11.08
C VAL A 68 2.45 1.12 11.66
N PHE A 69 3.65 0.65 11.28
CA PHE A 69 4.14 -0.68 11.64
C PHE A 69 5.33 -0.70 12.59
N GLY A 70 5.90 0.47 12.91
CA GLY A 70 7.13 0.59 13.69
C GLY A 70 7.03 0.07 15.11
N ASP A 71 5.86 0.09 15.72
CA ASP A 71 5.64 -0.49 17.05
C ASP A 71 5.61 -2.03 17.03
N ILE A 72 5.42 -2.63 15.83
CA ILE A 72 5.25 -4.08 15.67
C ILE A 72 6.52 -4.73 15.12
N TYR A 73 7.15 -4.09 14.12
CA TYR A 73 8.25 -4.68 13.36
C TYR A 73 9.49 -3.80 13.33
N GLU A 74 10.67 -4.39 13.54
CA GLU A 74 11.95 -3.68 13.44
C GLU A 74 12.26 -3.19 12.02
N TRP A 75 11.86 -3.95 11.01
CA TRP A 75 12.06 -3.64 9.61
C TRP A 75 11.03 -2.63 9.03
N ALA A 76 10.09 -2.12 9.85
CA ALA A 76 9.09 -1.16 9.38
C ALA A 76 9.74 0.07 8.71
N GLY A 77 9.24 0.42 7.53
CA GLY A 77 9.79 1.50 6.70
C GLY A 77 10.94 1.09 5.80
N THR A 78 11.51 -0.12 5.96
CA THR A 78 12.55 -0.64 5.07
C THR A 78 11.94 -1.36 3.86
N ILE A 79 12.51 -1.18 2.68
CA ILE A 79 12.10 -1.95 1.51
C ILE A 79 12.60 -3.40 1.63
N ARG A 80 11.82 -4.33 1.13
CA ARG A 80 12.20 -5.74 1.11
C ARG A 80 13.39 -5.99 0.19
N THR A 81 14.19 -6.96 0.56
CA THR A 81 15.37 -7.40 -0.21
C THR A 81 15.11 -8.68 -0.99
N VAL A 82 13.92 -9.26 -0.90
CA VAL A 82 13.53 -10.51 -1.54
C VAL A 82 12.38 -10.30 -2.52
N ASP A 83 12.37 -11.10 -3.58
CA ASP A 83 11.26 -11.12 -4.52
C ASP A 83 10.01 -11.72 -3.88
N MET A 84 8.86 -11.16 -4.23
CA MET A 84 7.59 -11.58 -3.69
C MET A 84 6.58 -11.85 -4.80
N SER A 85 5.74 -12.85 -4.57
CA SER A 85 4.54 -13.10 -5.39
C SER A 85 3.35 -13.48 -4.50
N LYS A 86 2.15 -13.26 -5.02
CA LYS A 86 0.91 -13.64 -4.35
C LYS A 86 -0.09 -14.17 -5.36
N LYS A 87 -0.59 -15.38 -5.13
CA LYS A 87 -1.56 -16.05 -6.03
C LYS A 87 -1.10 -16.02 -7.51
N GLY A 88 0.20 -16.26 -7.76
CA GLY A 88 0.78 -16.26 -9.10
C GLY A 88 1.13 -14.86 -9.67
N THR A 89 0.72 -13.77 -9.05
CA THR A 89 1.10 -12.42 -9.43
C THR A 89 2.48 -12.07 -8.87
N ARG A 90 3.43 -11.76 -9.74
CA ARG A 90 4.76 -11.27 -9.33
C ARG A 90 4.72 -9.76 -9.12
N PHE A 91 5.31 -9.33 -8.02
CA PHE A 91 5.54 -7.91 -7.73
C PHE A 91 6.88 -7.42 -8.30
N CYS A 92 7.16 -6.13 -8.13
CA CYS A 92 8.42 -5.53 -8.56
C CYS A 92 9.62 -6.33 -8.02
N PRO A 93 10.64 -6.66 -8.85
CA PRO A 93 11.86 -7.26 -8.36
C PRO A 93 12.51 -6.40 -7.26
N ALA A 94 13.06 -7.06 -6.24
CA ALA A 94 13.58 -6.37 -5.04
C ALA A 94 14.65 -5.33 -5.39
N ASP A 95 15.55 -5.65 -6.31
CA ASP A 95 16.63 -4.77 -6.79
C ASP A 95 16.14 -3.56 -7.59
N LYS A 96 14.87 -3.52 -8.01
CA LYS A 96 14.25 -2.44 -8.79
C LYS A 96 13.29 -1.56 -7.98
N ILE A 97 13.03 -1.91 -6.71
CA ILE A 97 12.03 -1.19 -5.89
C ILE A 97 12.41 0.27 -5.70
N GLU A 98 13.66 0.55 -5.34
CA GLU A 98 14.09 1.93 -5.06
C GLU A 98 13.97 2.81 -6.32
N GLU A 99 14.52 2.35 -7.45
CA GLU A 99 14.44 3.08 -8.72
C GLU A 99 13.01 3.32 -9.16
N ARG A 100 12.17 2.28 -9.08
CA ARG A 100 10.77 2.36 -9.52
C ARG A 100 9.94 3.23 -8.56
N GLY A 101 10.16 3.12 -7.26
CA GLY A 101 9.55 3.99 -6.26
C GLY A 101 9.83 5.46 -6.54
N GLN A 102 11.10 5.83 -6.73
CA GLN A 102 11.48 7.19 -7.09
C GLN A 102 10.78 7.69 -8.37
N ARG A 103 10.65 6.82 -9.38
CA ARG A 103 9.96 7.15 -10.64
C ARG A 103 8.47 7.41 -10.44
N ILE A 104 7.78 6.57 -9.64
CA ILE A 104 6.35 6.73 -9.32
C ILE A 104 6.13 8.06 -8.60
N PHE A 105 6.93 8.36 -7.58
CA PHE A 105 6.77 9.60 -6.82
C PHE A 105 7.13 10.85 -7.63
N LYS A 106 8.09 10.77 -8.53
CA LYS A 106 8.36 11.83 -9.52
C LYS A 106 7.14 12.07 -10.43
N LYS A 107 6.45 11.00 -10.87
CA LYS A 107 5.19 11.12 -11.64
C LYS A 107 4.13 11.86 -10.81
N ILE A 108 3.92 11.51 -9.53
CA ILE A 108 2.95 12.15 -8.63
C ILE A 108 3.25 13.65 -8.50
N ILE A 109 4.52 14.02 -8.30
CA ILE A 109 4.96 15.43 -8.21
C ILE A 109 4.67 16.16 -9.52
N ASN A 110 5.02 15.57 -10.67
CA ASN A 110 4.78 16.17 -11.99
C ASN A 110 3.29 16.37 -12.31
N LEU A 111 2.43 15.51 -11.79
CA LEU A 111 0.97 15.64 -11.86
C LEU A 111 0.40 16.62 -10.82
N ASN A 112 1.27 17.39 -10.14
CA ASN A 112 0.87 18.30 -9.06
C ASN A 112 -0.07 17.61 -8.06
N PHE A 113 0.27 16.38 -7.66
CA PHE A 113 -0.53 15.58 -6.71
C PHE A 113 -1.99 15.41 -7.15
N LEU A 114 -2.23 15.27 -8.45
CA LEU A 114 -3.54 15.20 -9.09
C LEU A 114 -4.37 16.48 -8.92
N GLY A 115 -3.75 17.59 -8.54
CA GLY A 115 -4.41 18.88 -8.41
C GLY A 115 -4.67 19.51 -9.78
N ASN A 116 -5.86 20.10 -9.94
CA ASN A 116 -6.25 20.89 -11.14
C ASN A 116 -6.34 20.10 -12.46
N ILE A 117 -6.52 18.78 -12.41
CA ILE A 117 -6.80 17.97 -13.60
C ILE A 117 -8.30 17.69 -13.73
N LYS A 118 -8.76 17.44 -14.96
CA LYS A 118 -10.17 17.14 -15.24
C LYS A 118 -10.58 15.81 -14.58
N GLU A 119 -11.86 15.67 -14.28
CA GLU A 119 -12.36 14.51 -13.53
C GLU A 119 -12.06 13.17 -14.21
N ASP A 120 -12.31 13.06 -15.52
CA ASP A 120 -12.01 11.83 -16.27
C ASP A 120 -10.52 11.51 -16.29
N GLU A 121 -9.66 12.52 -16.41
CA GLU A 121 -8.22 12.39 -16.35
C GLU A 121 -7.76 12.01 -14.93
N PHE A 122 -8.40 12.59 -13.90
CA PHE A 122 -8.14 12.23 -12.50
C PHE A 122 -8.34 10.73 -12.25
N ILE A 123 -9.48 10.17 -12.68
CA ILE A 123 -9.77 8.75 -12.51
C ILE A 123 -8.75 7.87 -13.24
N VAL A 124 -8.33 8.27 -14.43
CA VAL A 124 -7.29 7.53 -15.20
C VAL A 124 -5.97 7.53 -14.44
N GLU A 125 -5.44 8.72 -14.11
CA GLU A 125 -4.14 8.85 -13.44
C GLU A 125 -4.15 8.23 -12.04
N PHE A 126 -5.24 8.38 -11.29
CA PHE A 126 -5.39 7.74 -9.98
C PHE A 126 -5.39 6.20 -10.08
N THR A 127 -6.09 5.65 -11.08
CA THR A 127 -6.11 4.20 -11.32
C THR A 127 -4.72 3.69 -11.66
N ASP A 128 -4.00 4.40 -12.53
CA ASP A 128 -2.64 4.03 -12.93
C ASP A 128 -1.69 4.08 -11.71
N LEU A 129 -1.79 5.12 -10.86
CA LEU A 129 -1.02 5.21 -9.63
C LEU A 129 -1.36 4.08 -8.64
N TYR A 130 -2.64 3.70 -8.53
CA TYR A 130 -3.04 2.54 -7.74
C TYR A 130 -2.36 1.26 -8.24
N CYS A 131 -2.38 1.02 -9.54
CA CYS A 131 -1.73 -0.15 -10.15
C CYS A 131 -0.22 -0.13 -9.98
N ASP A 132 0.42 1.02 -10.18
CA ASP A 132 1.86 1.20 -10.02
C ASP A 132 2.32 0.92 -8.58
N LEU A 133 1.62 1.44 -7.57
CA LEU A 133 1.92 1.20 -6.15
C LEU A 133 1.65 -0.24 -5.74
N ASN A 134 0.57 -0.85 -6.28
CA ASN A 134 0.28 -2.26 -6.06
C ASN A 134 1.38 -3.16 -6.64
N TYR A 135 1.87 -2.86 -7.85
CA TYR A 135 2.97 -3.60 -8.46
C TYR A 135 4.29 -3.37 -7.71
N LEU A 136 4.57 -2.14 -7.28
CA LEU A 136 5.79 -1.80 -6.51
C LEU A 136 5.94 -2.69 -5.28
N HIS A 137 4.89 -2.83 -4.49
CA HIS A 137 4.80 -3.70 -3.30
C HIS A 137 6.09 -3.71 -2.48
N PRO A 138 6.54 -2.55 -1.96
CA PRO A 138 7.93 -2.40 -1.53
C PRO A 138 8.24 -3.05 -0.19
N PHE A 139 7.25 -3.35 0.64
CA PHE A 139 7.46 -3.80 2.01
C PHE A 139 7.26 -5.30 2.17
N ARG A 140 7.77 -5.84 3.27
CA ARG A 140 7.63 -7.25 3.63
C ARG A 140 6.18 -7.63 3.94
N GLU A 141 5.43 -6.75 4.62
CA GLU A 141 4.01 -6.86 4.93
C GLU A 141 3.40 -5.45 4.95
N GLY A 142 2.07 -5.34 5.03
CA GLY A 142 1.37 -4.06 5.18
C GLY A 142 1.20 -3.23 3.90
N ASN A 143 1.69 -3.70 2.75
CA ASN A 143 1.68 -2.96 1.49
C ASN A 143 0.30 -2.40 1.12
N GLY A 144 -0.76 -3.22 1.20
CA GLY A 144 -2.11 -2.79 0.85
C GLY A 144 -2.68 -1.74 1.81
N ARG A 145 -2.33 -1.80 3.09
CA ARG A 145 -2.77 -0.80 4.09
C ARG A 145 -2.12 0.54 3.85
N ILE A 146 -0.80 0.56 3.62
CA ILE A 146 -0.07 1.80 3.34
C ILE A 146 -0.45 2.38 1.98
N GLN A 147 -0.66 1.56 0.96
CA GLN A 147 -1.14 2.00 -0.33
C GLN A 147 -2.49 2.74 -0.20
N ARG A 148 -3.45 2.17 0.50
CA ARG A 148 -4.76 2.80 0.70
C ARG A 148 -4.66 4.06 1.55
N LEU A 149 -3.88 4.06 2.63
CA LEU A 149 -3.61 5.25 3.44
C LEU A 149 -3.03 6.38 2.58
N PHE A 150 -1.96 6.11 1.86
CA PHE A 150 -1.29 7.10 1.01
C PHE A 150 -2.24 7.65 -0.07
N LEU A 151 -2.97 6.77 -0.76
CA LEU A 151 -3.89 7.18 -1.81
C LEU A 151 -5.07 7.99 -1.26
N SER A 152 -5.58 7.68 -0.06
CA SER A 152 -6.58 8.53 0.61
C SER A 152 -6.04 9.92 0.93
N MET A 153 -4.80 10.02 1.43
CA MET A 153 -4.14 11.31 1.68
C MET A 153 -3.94 12.11 0.38
N LEU A 154 -3.55 11.44 -0.70
CA LEU A 154 -3.37 12.05 -2.02
C LEU A 154 -4.69 12.62 -2.55
N VAL A 155 -5.78 11.83 -2.49
CA VAL A 155 -7.12 12.28 -2.92
C VAL A 155 -7.58 13.46 -2.08
N ASN A 156 -7.40 13.42 -0.76
CA ASN A 156 -7.77 14.52 0.13
C ASN A 156 -6.98 15.81 -0.21
N SER A 157 -5.70 15.69 -0.55
CA SER A 157 -4.87 16.85 -0.92
C SER A 157 -5.30 17.50 -2.23
N SER A 158 -6.00 16.77 -3.09
CA SER A 158 -6.58 17.29 -4.35
C SER A 158 -7.98 17.90 -4.20
N GLY A 159 -8.51 18.00 -2.95
CA GLY A 159 -9.85 18.54 -2.68
C GLY A 159 -10.98 17.53 -2.89
N LYS A 160 -10.65 16.25 -2.99
CA LYS A 160 -11.60 15.14 -3.12
C LYS A 160 -11.55 14.22 -1.90
N SER A 161 -12.44 13.25 -1.83
CA SER A 161 -12.50 12.26 -0.76
C SER A 161 -12.59 10.84 -1.32
N LEU A 162 -11.87 9.92 -0.68
CA LEU A 162 -11.97 8.49 -0.94
C LEU A 162 -11.87 7.71 0.36
N ASN A 163 -12.93 7.00 0.71
CA ASN A 163 -12.94 6.10 1.85
C ASN A 163 -12.94 4.64 1.39
N PHE A 164 -11.79 4.01 1.40
CA PHE A 164 -11.65 2.60 1.01
C PHE A 164 -12.47 1.62 1.86
N SER A 165 -12.91 2.00 3.07
CA SER A 165 -13.74 1.12 3.90
C SER A 165 -15.18 0.96 3.38
N GLN A 166 -15.62 1.84 2.49
CA GLN A 166 -16.92 1.77 1.84
C GLN A 166 -16.91 0.84 0.61
N ILE A 167 -15.73 0.53 0.08
CA ILE A 167 -15.57 -0.35 -1.07
C ILE A 167 -15.56 -1.80 -0.57
N ASP A 168 -16.37 -2.65 -1.17
CA ASP A 168 -16.32 -4.08 -0.89
C ASP A 168 -14.92 -4.65 -1.14
N ALA A 169 -14.36 -5.31 -0.12
CA ALA A 169 -12.97 -5.74 -0.13
C ALA A 169 -12.68 -6.82 -1.18
N ASP A 170 -13.64 -7.74 -1.40
CA ASP A 170 -13.51 -8.80 -2.39
C ASP A 170 -13.63 -8.23 -3.81
N TYR A 171 -14.54 -7.27 -4.00
CA TYR A 171 -14.70 -6.58 -5.27
C TYR A 171 -13.43 -5.81 -5.67
N LEU A 172 -12.86 -5.03 -4.73
CA LEU A 172 -11.59 -4.33 -4.96
C LEU A 172 -10.43 -5.31 -5.23
N MET A 173 -10.39 -6.43 -4.51
CA MET A 173 -9.36 -7.46 -4.70
C MET A 173 -9.47 -8.09 -6.10
N ILE A 174 -10.67 -8.43 -6.56
CA ILE A 174 -10.91 -8.99 -7.90
C ILE A 174 -10.47 -7.99 -8.97
N ALA A 175 -10.88 -6.71 -8.84
CA ALA A 175 -10.48 -5.64 -9.74
C ALA A 175 -8.96 -5.46 -9.80
N THR A 176 -8.30 -5.52 -8.63
CA THR A 176 -6.84 -5.44 -8.52
C THR A 176 -6.14 -6.62 -9.21
N ILE A 177 -6.66 -7.85 -9.07
CA ILE A 177 -6.10 -9.03 -9.76
C ILE A 177 -6.25 -8.88 -11.28
N LYS A 178 -7.41 -8.45 -11.76
CA LYS A 178 -7.65 -8.21 -13.20
C LYS A 178 -6.72 -7.14 -13.77
N SER A 179 -6.42 -6.10 -13.02
CA SER A 179 -5.52 -5.02 -13.46
C SER A 179 -4.11 -5.50 -13.78
N VAL A 180 -3.65 -6.58 -13.18
CA VAL A 180 -2.33 -7.18 -13.47
C VAL A 180 -2.23 -7.70 -14.91
N SER A 181 -3.35 -8.16 -15.48
CA SER A 181 -3.44 -8.58 -16.90
C SER A 181 -3.79 -7.43 -17.86
N GLY A 182 -3.85 -6.18 -17.35
CA GLY A 182 -4.17 -4.99 -18.15
C GLY A 182 -5.66 -4.61 -18.17
N ASP A 183 -6.55 -5.42 -17.56
CA ASP A 183 -7.96 -5.06 -17.42
C ASP A 183 -8.17 -4.15 -16.21
N ILE A 184 -8.11 -2.83 -16.45
CA ILE A 184 -8.24 -1.78 -15.43
C ILE A 184 -9.66 -1.17 -15.36
N PHE A 185 -10.59 -1.63 -16.22
CA PHE A 185 -11.93 -1.02 -16.30
C PHE A 185 -12.68 -1.10 -14.97
N MET A 186 -12.65 -2.27 -14.33
CA MET A 186 -13.30 -2.48 -13.05
C MET A 186 -12.75 -1.58 -11.93
N LEU A 187 -11.44 -1.32 -11.89
CA LEU A 187 -10.85 -0.35 -10.96
C LEU A 187 -11.31 1.08 -11.25
N ARG A 188 -11.36 1.47 -12.54
CA ARG A 188 -11.84 2.81 -12.93
C ARG A 188 -13.30 3.04 -12.53
N ASP A 189 -14.14 2.03 -12.69
CA ASP A 189 -15.56 2.11 -12.30
C ASP A 189 -15.68 2.25 -10.77
N ILE A 190 -14.94 1.46 -10.00
CA ILE A 190 -14.87 1.60 -8.54
C ILE A 190 -14.43 3.02 -8.16
N PHE A 191 -13.34 3.52 -8.71
CA PHE A 191 -12.83 4.83 -8.30
C PHE A 191 -13.74 5.98 -8.78
N ARG A 192 -14.43 5.84 -9.91
CA ARG A 192 -15.44 6.81 -10.34
C ARG A 192 -16.66 6.86 -9.41
N GLU A 193 -17.04 5.71 -8.84
CA GLU A 193 -18.16 5.61 -7.91
C GLU A 193 -17.82 6.16 -6.52
N TYR A 194 -16.61 5.86 -6.01
CA TYR A 194 -16.27 6.11 -4.60
C TYR A 194 -15.43 7.37 -4.37
N ILE A 195 -14.86 8.00 -5.41
CA ILE A 195 -14.19 9.30 -5.28
C ILE A 195 -15.23 10.41 -5.42
N THR A 196 -15.37 11.21 -4.36
CA THR A 196 -16.34 12.32 -4.30
C THR A 196 -15.65 13.67 -4.12
N GLN A 197 -16.32 14.76 -4.45
CA GLN A 197 -15.88 16.11 -4.09
C GLN A 197 -16.06 16.33 -2.58
N ASN A 198 -15.13 17.05 -1.94
CA ASN A 198 -15.26 17.48 -0.55
C ASN A 198 -16.20 18.67 -0.42
#